data_eda607f645b6dba66ed17ba4e1178d90
#
_entry.id   eda607f645b6dba66ed17ba4e1178d90
#
_cell.length_a   1.000
_cell.length_b   1.000
_cell.length_c   1.000
_cell.angle_alpha   90.00
_cell.angle_beta   90.00
_cell.angle_gamma   90.00
#
_symmetry.space_group_name_H-M   'P 1'
#
loop_
_entity.id
_entity.type
_entity.pdbx_description
1 polymer ?
#
loop_
_entity_poly.entity_id
_entity_poly.type
_entity_poly.pdbx_seq_one_letter_code
_entity_poly.pdbx_strand_id
1 'polypeptide(L)'
;TLSYNSFDASLRGWIGQSYYGGELFSKIALKTQVPSYAAISGVVSKQKFYESDMLFYSDELPTFIINYDNHLRLQYGFAIGRKAKMEFGIGYGHLEDRFYQSNVVDFNSTSQDHTTYKLGQIIGKFEHNTLNHPLYPTAGSKATITAIGVTGKYTFTPASLNQGIVNTENENMTWGQVEVNLDKYFPLGNKFVLGTKIDVLGSTKKLVDNYTANIVQAPAFNPTPATKNYFNPDFRSNSFLAAGIIPLFKIIDNLQFRTEGCQLYLSGKYVKAPTIKY
;
A
#
# COMPACT_ATOMS: atom_id res chain seq x y z
N THR A 1 10.22 0.94 21.48
CA THR A 1 11.20 1.83 20.81
C THR A 1 12.37 2.06 21.74
N LEU A 2 13.56 1.95 21.23
CA LEU A 2 14.80 2.26 21.92
C LEU A 2 15.49 3.36 21.11
N SER A 3 15.88 4.45 21.80
CA SER A 3 16.64 5.55 21.18
C SER A 3 17.82 5.89 22.07
N TYR A 4 19.01 5.93 21.48
CA TYR A 4 20.23 6.29 22.18
C TYR A 4 21.17 7.05 21.25
N ASN A 5 21.48 8.30 21.55
CA ASN A 5 22.33 9.21 20.76
C ASN A 5 21.91 9.26 19.27
N SER A 6 22.65 8.54 18.42
CA SER A 6 22.45 8.47 16.97
C SER A 6 21.74 7.22 16.47
N PHE A 7 21.26 6.38 17.39
CA PHE A 7 20.63 5.10 17.08
C PHE A 7 19.19 5.05 17.57
N ASP A 8 18.28 4.74 16.66
CA ASP A 8 16.87 4.48 16.96
C ASP A 8 16.50 3.06 16.52
N ALA A 9 15.83 2.32 17.37
CA ALA A 9 15.28 1.02 17.05
C ALA A 9 13.85 0.89 17.55
N SER A 10 12.99 0.26 16.80
CA SER A 10 11.63 -0.05 17.21
C SER A 10 11.25 -1.45 16.75
N LEU A 11 10.59 -2.16 17.65
CA LEU A 11 9.87 -3.39 17.36
C LEU A 11 8.39 -3.11 17.61
N ARG A 12 7.58 -3.40 16.60
CA ARG A 12 6.13 -3.26 16.65
C ARG A 12 5.50 -4.59 16.32
N GLY A 13 4.48 -4.95 17.06
CA GLY A 13 3.63 -6.10 16.78
C GLY A 13 2.18 -5.65 16.74
N TRP A 14 1.40 -6.26 15.88
CA TRP A 14 -0.04 -6.06 15.82
C TRP A 14 -0.73 -7.41 15.65
N ILE A 15 -1.86 -7.53 16.30
CA ILE A 15 -2.68 -8.73 16.24
C ILE A 15 -4.15 -8.34 16.26
N GLY A 16 -4.93 -8.96 15.41
CA GLY A 16 -6.37 -8.80 15.31
C GLY A 16 -7.01 -10.04 14.71
N GLN A 17 -8.31 -10.06 14.62
CA GLN A 17 -9.05 -11.19 14.06
C GLN A 17 -8.66 -11.47 12.60
N SER A 18 -8.46 -10.41 11.82
CA SER A 18 -8.19 -10.49 10.38
C SER A 18 -6.74 -10.25 10.00
N TYR A 19 -5.87 -9.94 10.95
CA TYR A 19 -4.48 -9.62 10.66
C TYR A 19 -3.57 -9.90 11.85
N TYR A 20 -2.35 -10.25 11.54
CA TYR A 20 -1.24 -10.21 12.50
C TYR A 20 0.06 -9.87 11.78
N GLY A 21 1.02 -9.36 12.52
CA GLY A 21 2.33 -9.07 11.96
C GLY A 21 3.28 -8.45 12.95
N GLY A 22 4.48 -8.22 12.45
CA GLY A 22 5.56 -7.57 13.18
C GLY A 22 6.43 -6.75 12.25
N GLU A 23 6.94 -5.65 12.75
CA GLU A 23 7.89 -4.77 12.10
C GLU A 23 9.10 -4.55 13.01
N LEU A 24 10.28 -4.83 12.49
CA LEU A 24 11.54 -4.40 13.06
C LEU A 24 12.06 -3.23 12.23
N PHE A 25 12.32 -2.11 12.87
CA PHE A 25 12.95 -0.95 12.26
C PHE A 25 14.14 -0.51 13.08
N SER A 26 15.26 -0.24 12.41
CA SER A 26 16.46 0.32 13.04
C SER A 26 17.04 1.39 12.14
N LYS A 27 17.47 2.50 12.75
CA LYS A 27 18.05 3.65 12.07
C LYS A 27 19.25 4.15 12.84
N ILE A 28 20.32 4.43 12.13
CA ILE A 28 21.53 5.03 12.67
C ILE A 28 21.84 6.34 11.93
N ALA A 29 22.01 7.42 12.67
CA ALA A 29 22.47 8.67 12.12
C ALA A 29 23.98 8.60 11.85
N LEU A 30 24.38 9.05 10.69
CA LEU A 30 25.77 9.03 10.26
C LEU A 30 26.43 10.39 10.50
N LYS A 31 27.68 10.38 10.93
CA LYS A 31 28.47 11.61 11.13
C LYS A 31 29.06 12.05 9.79
N THR A 32 28.26 12.72 8.99
CA THR A 32 28.63 13.24 7.67
C THR A 32 28.39 14.75 7.60
N GLN A 33 28.98 15.44 6.61
CA GLN A 33 28.78 16.89 6.44
C GLN A 33 27.31 17.26 6.20
N VAL A 34 26.58 16.40 5.49
CA VAL A 34 25.15 16.52 5.30
C VAL A 34 24.46 15.54 6.25
N PRO A 35 23.46 15.96 7.05
CA PRO A 35 22.74 15.05 7.93
C PRO A 35 22.21 13.86 7.15
N SER A 36 22.70 12.66 7.49
CA SER A 36 22.35 11.42 6.79
C SER A 36 22.16 10.26 7.77
N TYR A 37 21.55 9.19 7.29
CA TYR A 37 21.30 8.00 8.08
C TYR A 37 21.29 6.74 7.22
N ALA A 38 21.57 5.62 7.85
CA ALA A 38 21.29 4.29 7.32
C ALA A 38 20.15 3.67 8.13
N ALA A 39 19.29 2.93 7.48
CA ALA A 39 18.18 2.24 8.14
C ALA A 39 17.98 0.84 7.57
N ILE A 40 17.51 -0.05 8.43
CA ILE A 40 17.04 -1.38 8.06
C ILE A 40 15.61 -1.54 8.56
N SER A 41 14.74 -2.10 7.72
CA SER A 41 13.39 -2.46 8.11
C SER A 41 13.05 -3.87 7.63
N GLY A 42 12.42 -4.64 8.50
CA GLY A 42 11.89 -5.96 8.20
C GLY A 42 10.44 -6.04 8.63
N VAL A 43 9.58 -6.53 7.76
CA VAL A 43 8.14 -6.71 8.01
C VAL A 43 7.78 -8.15 7.73
N VAL A 44 6.97 -8.71 8.62
CA VAL A 44 6.29 -9.99 8.43
C VAL A 44 4.83 -9.76 8.77
N SER A 45 3.95 -9.95 7.80
CA SER A 45 2.52 -9.72 8.02
C SER A 45 1.64 -10.72 7.29
N LYS A 46 0.47 -10.94 7.87
CA LYS A 46 -0.63 -11.67 7.27
C LYS A 46 -1.90 -10.85 7.44
N GLN A 47 -2.63 -10.69 6.36
CA GLN A 47 -3.93 -10.02 6.35
C GLN A 47 -4.96 -10.91 5.66
N LYS A 48 -6.15 -10.99 6.25
CA LYS A 48 -7.30 -11.70 5.71
C LYS A 48 -8.36 -10.68 5.32
N PHE A 49 -8.93 -10.84 4.13
CA PHE A 49 -10.07 -10.07 3.67
C PHE A 49 -11.27 -11.00 3.53
N TYR A 50 -12.42 -10.51 3.96
CA TYR A 50 -13.70 -11.20 3.87
C TYR A 50 -14.55 -10.51 2.81
N GLU A 51 -15.35 -11.27 2.07
CA GLU A 51 -16.08 -10.75 0.92
C GLU A 51 -17.28 -9.87 1.31
N SER A 52 -17.81 -9.99 2.53
CA SER A 52 -19.06 -9.37 2.85
C SER A 52 -18.99 -8.31 3.93
N ASP A 53 -19.85 -7.31 3.77
CA ASP A 53 -20.21 -6.33 4.80
C ASP A 53 -21.00 -6.97 5.97
N MET A 54 -21.14 -8.30 6.00
CA MET A 54 -21.91 -9.03 6.98
C MET A 54 -21.15 -9.24 8.29
N LEU A 55 -20.69 -8.17 8.90
CA LEU A 55 -20.11 -8.18 10.24
C LEU A 55 -21.12 -8.56 11.35
N PHE A 56 -22.40 -8.74 10.99
CA PHE A 56 -23.49 -8.95 11.94
C PHE A 56 -24.05 -10.37 11.97
N TYR A 57 -23.51 -11.30 11.17
CA TYR A 57 -23.96 -12.70 11.17
C TYR A 57 -23.00 -13.59 11.95
N SER A 58 -23.57 -14.56 12.66
CA SER A 58 -22.83 -15.50 13.49
C SER A 58 -22.06 -16.56 12.72
N ASP A 59 -22.32 -16.71 11.43
CA ASP A 59 -21.65 -17.68 10.58
C ASP A 59 -20.29 -17.13 10.14
N GLU A 60 -19.25 -17.91 10.35
CA GLU A 60 -17.90 -17.56 9.87
C GLU A 60 -17.90 -17.65 8.34
N LEU A 61 -17.88 -16.49 7.69
CA LEU A 61 -17.65 -16.44 6.25
C LEU A 61 -16.20 -16.83 5.94
N PRO A 62 -15.97 -17.65 4.90
CA PRO A 62 -14.64 -18.00 4.52
C PRO A 62 -13.87 -16.76 4.08
N THR A 63 -12.61 -16.77 4.39
CA THR A 63 -11.68 -15.72 3.99
C THR A 63 -11.55 -15.72 2.46
N PHE A 64 -11.93 -14.62 1.83
CA PHE A 64 -11.88 -14.49 0.37
C PHE A 64 -10.44 -14.37 -0.14
N ILE A 65 -9.62 -13.54 0.53
CA ILE A 65 -8.23 -13.30 0.19
C ILE A 65 -7.38 -13.37 1.45
N ILE A 66 -6.24 -14.04 1.36
CA ILE A 66 -5.20 -14.04 2.39
C ILE A 66 -3.91 -13.51 1.77
N ASN A 67 -3.41 -12.39 2.24
CA ASN A 67 -2.12 -11.84 1.85
C ASN A 67 -1.07 -12.11 2.92
N TYR A 68 0.10 -12.56 2.49
CA TYR A 68 1.32 -12.59 3.29
C TYR A 68 2.32 -11.62 2.67
N ASP A 69 2.83 -10.68 3.44
CA ASP A 69 3.86 -9.74 3.02
C ASP A 69 5.06 -9.85 3.98
N ASN A 70 6.12 -10.43 3.46
CA ASN A 70 7.37 -10.56 4.17
C ASN A 70 8.45 -9.82 3.38
N HIS A 71 9.00 -8.75 3.93
CA HIS A 71 10.05 -8.02 3.22
C HIS A 71 11.12 -7.46 4.15
N LEU A 72 12.31 -7.31 3.59
CA LEU A 72 13.46 -6.67 4.20
C LEU A 72 13.93 -5.52 3.30
N ARG A 73 14.24 -4.37 3.90
CA ARG A 73 14.79 -3.20 3.20
C ARG A 73 16.00 -2.64 3.91
N LEU A 74 16.99 -2.24 3.12
CA LEU A 74 18.11 -1.42 3.54
C LEU A 74 17.97 -0.06 2.87
N GLN A 75 18.12 1.01 3.63
CA GLN A 75 17.89 2.37 3.16
C GLN A 75 19.04 3.29 3.61
N TYR A 76 19.38 4.22 2.74
CA TYR A 76 20.25 5.35 3.03
C TYR A 76 19.49 6.63 2.72
N GLY A 77 19.47 7.56 3.66
CA GLY A 77 18.79 8.83 3.51
C GLY A 77 19.66 10.00 3.90
N PHE A 78 19.48 11.13 3.23
CA PHE A 78 20.15 12.37 3.53
C PHE A 78 19.25 13.58 3.36
N ALA A 79 19.55 14.65 4.09
CA ALA A 79 18.82 15.89 4.04
C ALA A 79 19.19 16.71 2.81
N ILE A 80 18.19 17.32 2.18
CA ILE A 80 18.33 18.34 1.14
C ILE A 80 17.79 19.65 1.71
N GLY A 81 18.70 20.46 2.30
CA GLY A 81 18.29 21.63 3.04
C GLY A 81 17.53 21.29 4.33
N ARG A 82 16.62 22.18 4.76
CA ARG A 82 15.93 22.06 6.07
C ARG A 82 14.59 21.32 6.02
N LYS A 83 14.00 21.16 4.84
CA LYS A 83 12.59 20.71 4.68
C LYS A 83 12.45 19.54 3.72
N ALA A 84 13.53 19.10 3.09
CA ALA A 84 13.52 18.00 2.15
C ALA A 84 14.54 16.94 2.51
N LYS A 85 14.27 15.72 2.09
CA LYS A 85 15.17 14.57 2.20
C LYS A 85 15.08 13.71 0.95
N MET A 86 16.14 12.98 0.70
CA MET A 86 16.22 11.96 -0.33
C MET A 86 16.63 10.62 0.30
N GLU A 87 16.01 9.55 -0.12
CA GLU A 87 16.24 8.20 0.37
C GLU A 87 16.46 7.27 -0.81
N PHE A 88 17.46 6.42 -0.70
CA PHE A 88 17.71 5.31 -1.62
C PHE A 88 17.67 4.00 -0.84
N GLY A 89 17.16 2.96 -1.45
CA GLY A 89 17.06 1.68 -0.79
C GLY A 89 17.11 0.52 -1.76
N ILE A 90 17.45 -0.62 -1.20
CA ILE A 90 17.31 -1.94 -1.82
C ILE A 90 16.47 -2.80 -0.92
N GLY A 91 15.73 -3.72 -1.49
CA GLY A 91 14.89 -4.61 -0.71
C GLY A 91 14.69 -5.96 -1.38
N TYR A 92 14.28 -6.90 -0.56
CA TYR A 92 13.83 -8.20 -0.98
C TYR A 92 12.48 -8.48 -0.33
N GLY A 93 11.54 -9.01 -1.13
CA GLY A 93 10.20 -9.37 -0.68
C GLY A 93 9.81 -10.78 -1.08
N HIS A 94 9.09 -11.43 -0.19
CA HIS A 94 8.38 -12.68 -0.45
C HIS A 94 6.91 -12.43 -0.13
N LEU A 95 6.12 -12.28 -1.19
CA LEU A 95 4.68 -12.06 -1.09
C LEU A 95 3.97 -13.35 -1.47
N GLU A 96 2.91 -13.67 -0.75
CA GLU A 96 2.09 -14.85 -1.03
C GLU A 96 0.62 -14.45 -0.91
N ASP A 97 -0.17 -14.77 -1.92
CA ASP A 97 -1.61 -14.55 -1.90
C ASP A 97 -2.34 -15.86 -2.11
N ARG A 98 -3.38 -16.07 -1.32
CA ARG A 98 -4.34 -17.16 -1.48
C ARG A 98 -5.71 -16.55 -1.67
N PHE A 99 -6.45 -17.00 -2.66
CA PHE A 99 -7.76 -16.42 -2.99
C PHE A 99 -8.67 -17.40 -3.70
N TYR A 100 -9.96 -17.13 -3.66
CA TYR A 100 -10.96 -17.81 -4.47
C TYR A 100 -11.25 -16.99 -5.72
N GLN A 101 -11.43 -17.64 -6.87
CA GLN A 101 -11.72 -16.96 -8.15
C GLN A 101 -13.19 -16.52 -8.30
N SER A 102 -14.08 -17.12 -7.54
CA SER A 102 -15.53 -16.96 -7.64
C SER A 102 -16.06 -16.21 -6.42
N ASN A 103 -17.03 -15.34 -6.64
CA ASN A 103 -17.83 -14.74 -5.58
C ASN A 103 -18.73 -15.76 -4.88
N VAL A 104 -18.90 -16.94 -5.47
CA VAL A 104 -19.60 -18.05 -4.83
C VAL A 104 -18.52 -18.91 -4.17
N VAL A 105 -18.34 -18.70 -2.89
CA VAL A 105 -17.46 -19.54 -2.10
C VAL A 105 -18.15 -20.89 -1.92
N ASP A 106 -17.60 -21.92 -2.55
CA ASP A 106 -18.01 -23.28 -2.25
C ASP A 106 -17.37 -23.68 -0.92
N PHE A 107 -18.17 -23.68 0.14
CA PHE A 107 -17.74 -24.06 1.49
C PHE A 107 -17.21 -25.51 1.57
N ASN A 108 -17.50 -26.33 0.58
CA ASN A 108 -17.02 -27.70 0.48
C ASN A 108 -15.67 -27.81 -0.24
N SER A 109 -15.25 -26.76 -0.96
CA SER A 109 -13.98 -26.74 -1.66
C SER A 109 -12.91 -26.09 -0.78
N THR A 110 -11.96 -26.89 -0.33
CA THR A 110 -10.83 -26.43 0.50
C THR A 110 -9.67 -25.84 -0.31
N SER A 111 -9.78 -25.80 -1.63
CA SER A 111 -8.68 -25.41 -2.50
C SER A 111 -8.81 -23.94 -2.94
N GLN A 112 -7.77 -23.17 -2.62
CA GLN A 112 -7.59 -21.77 -3.04
C GLN A 112 -6.54 -21.68 -4.13
N ASP A 113 -6.70 -20.74 -5.04
CA ASP A 113 -5.61 -20.32 -5.92
C ASP A 113 -4.49 -19.68 -5.09
N HIS A 114 -3.28 -19.92 -5.51
CA HIS A 114 -2.10 -19.50 -4.80
C HIS A 114 -1.13 -18.80 -5.72
N THR A 115 -0.72 -17.58 -5.36
CA THR A 115 0.35 -16.88 -6.04
C THR A 115 1.49 -16.59 -5.09
N THR A 116 2.71 -16.69 -5.58
CA THR A 116 3.92 -16.37 -4.84
C THR A 116 4.79 -15.43 -5.67
N TYR A 117 5.28 -14.38 -5.04
CA TYR A 117 6.24 -13.44 -5.62
C TYR A 117 7.52 -13.44 -4.80
N LYS A 118 8.66 -13.64 -5.45
CA LYS A 118 9.99 -13.46 -4.88
C LYS A 118 10.67 -12.32 -5.61
N LEU A 119 10.76 -11.16 -4.99
CA LEU A 119 11.06 -9.89 -5.62
C LEU A 119 12.28 -9.23 -5.01
N GLY A 120 13.20 -8.78 -5.86
CA GLY A 120 14.20 -7.77 -5.52
C GLY A 120 13.73 -6.39 -5.96
N GLN A 121 14.04 -5.35 -5.20
CA GLN A 121 13.65 -3.98 -5.54
C GLN A 121 14.76 -2.98 -5.25
N ILE A 122 14.78 -1.92 -6.06
CA ILE A 122 15.52 -0.68 -5.81
C ILE A 122 14.51 0.44 -5.64
N ILE A 123 14.77 1.36 -4.72
CA ILE A 123 13.85 2.44 -4.36
C ILE A 123 14.61 3.75 -4.33
N GLY A 124 14.05 4.78 -4.95
CA GLY A 124 14.42 6.17 -4.76
C GLY A 124 13.23 6.96 -4.28
N LYS A 125 13.38 7.74 -3.20
CA LYS A 125 12.29 8.55 -2.65
C LYS A 125 12.78 9.94 -2.33
N PHE A 126 12.06 10.93 -2.83
CA PHE A 126 12.19 12.33 -2.46
C PHE A 126 11.00 12.75 -1.63
N GLU A 127 11.22 13.47 -0.54
CA GLU A 127 10.17 14.04 0.30
C GLU A 127 10.51 15.47 0.66
N HIS A 128 9.59 16.38 0.38
CA HIS A 128 9.59 17.75 0.89
C HIS A 128 8.38 17.94 1.79
N ASN A 129 8.57 18.41 3.02
CA ASN A 129 7.50 18.50 4.00
C ASN A 129 7.59 19.79 4.80
N THR A 130 6.53 20.61 4.72
CA THR A 130 6.36 21.85 5.46
C THR A 130 5.02 21.89 6.22
N LEU A 131 4.34 20.74 6.31
CA LEU A 131 3.08 20.65 7.05
C LEU A 131 3.30 21.00 8.53
N ASN A 132 2.39 21.78 9.08
CA ASN A 132 2.44 22.20 10.49
C ASN A 132 2.09 21.04 11.46
N HIS A 133 1.30 20.05 11.01
CA HIS A 133 0.94 18.87 11.79
C HIS A 133 1.00 17.60 10.92
N PRO A 134 1.47 16.47 11.45
CA PRO A 134 1.62 15.26 10.67
C PRO A 134 0.29 14.55 10.34
N LEU A 135 -0.71 14.61 11.22
CA LEU A 135 -2.00 13.92 11.06
C LEU A 135 -3.13 14.83 10.57
N TYR A 136 -3.22 16.02 11.13
CA TYR A 136 -4.30 16.98 10.83
C TYR A 136 -3.70 18.34 10.44
N PRO A 137 -3.04 18.44 9.28
CA PRO A 137 -2.43 19.68 8.85
C PRO A 137 -3.48 20.73 8.51
N THR A 138 -3.17 21.96 8.86
CA THR A 138 -3.99 23.17 8.56
C THR A 138 -3.20 24.19 7.74
N ALA A 139 -1.92 23.99 7.52
CA ALA A 139 -1.06 24.86 6.72
C ALA A 139 0.16 24.07 6.21
N GLY A 140 0.75 24.56 5.13
CA GLY A 140 1.96 24.00 4.54
C GLY A 140 1.68 23.04 3.38
N SER A 141 2.71 22.35 2.96
CA SER A 141 2.65 21.39 1.85
C SER A 141 3.54 20.19 2.10
N LYS A 142 3.16 19.06 1.51
CA LYS A 142 3.99 17.84 1.43
C LYS A 142 4.02 17.37 0.00
N ALA A 143 5.20 17.09 -0.51
CA ALA A 143 5.40 16.45 -1.80
C ALA A 143 6.27 15.21 -1.58
N THR A 144 5.79 14.08 -2.07
CA THR A 144 6.54 12.81 -2.04
C THR A 144 6.59 12.25 -3.45
N ILE A 145 7.78 11.91 -3.91
CA ILE A 145 8.00 11.23 -5.19
C ILE A 145 8.75 9.94 -4.87
N THR A 146 8.18 8.80 -5.25
CA THR A 146 8.80 7.49 -5.07
C THR A 146 8.94 6.81 -6.41
N ALA A 147 10.16 6.39 -6.75
CA ALA A 147 10.44 5.57 -7.92
C ALA A 147 10.95 4.20 -7.47
N ILE A 148 10.38 3.14 -8.02
CA ILE A 148 10.70 1.75 -7.65
C ILE A 148 10.98 0.96 -8.92
N GLY A 149 12.11 0.27 -8.95
CA GLY A 149 12.39 -0.78 -9.92
C GLY A 149 12.30 -2.14 -9.24
N VAL A 150 11.58 -3.07 -9.83
CA VAL A 150 11.33 -4.41 -9.27
C VAL A 150 11.71 -5.47 -10.29
N THR A 151 12.35 -6.54 -9.81
CA THR A 151 12.61 -7.74 -10.61
C THR A 151 12.46 -8.99 -9.74
N GLY A 152 12.00 -10.08 -10.32
CA GLY A 152 11.87 -11.33 -9.60
C GLY A 152 11.05 -12.38 -10.32
N LYS A 153 10.52 -13.33 -9.54
CA LYS A 153 9.75 -14.46 -10.04
C LYS A 153 8.33 -14.41 -9.50
N TYR A 154 7.39 -14.69 -10.38
CA TYR A 154 6.00 -14.97 -10.11
C TYR A 154 5.73 -16.44 -10.31
N THR A 155 5.00 -17.04 -9.40
CA THR A 155 4.53 -18.41 -9.49
C THR A 155 3.04 -18.44 -9.19
N PHE A 156 2.26 -19.00 -10.09
CA PHE A 156 0.83 -19.23 -9.91
C PHE A 156 0.54 -20.73 -9.85
N THR A 157 -0.21 -21.15 -8.85
CA THR A 157 -0.68 -22.52 -8.68
C THR A 157 -2.20 -22.47 -8.56
N PRO A 158 -2.93 -22.93 -9.59
CA PRO A 158 -4.39 -22.95 -9.56
C PRO A 158 -4.90 -23.94 -8.51
N ALA A 159 -6.08 -23.66 -7.97
CA ALA A 159 -6.82 -24.60 -7.16
C ALA A 159 -7.16 -25.83 -7.96
N SER A 160 -6.90 -27.02 -7.43
CA SER A 160 -7.29 -28.27 -8.09
C SER A 160 -8.81 -28.49 -7.99
N LEU A 161 -9.55 -27.90 -8.91
CA LEU A 161 -10.93 -28.27 -9.16
C LEU A 161 -10.94 -29.40 -10.16
N ASN A 162 -11.16 -30.64 -9.68
CA ASN A 162 -11.35 -31.85 -10.47
C ASN A 162 -10.18 -32.34 -11.34
N GLN A 163 -9.45 -33.34 -10.82
CA GLN A 163 -8.76 -34.38 -11.58
C GLN A 163 -8.05 -33.94 -12.87
N GLY A 164 -7.20 -32.95 -12.82
CA GLY A 164 -6.38 -32.58 -13.95
C GLY A 164 -5.00 -32.10 -13.48
N ILE A 165 -4.02 -32.26 -14.33
CA ILE A 165 -2.65 -31.82 -14.12
C ILE A 165 -2.68 -30.34 -13.71
N VAL A 166 -2.30 -30.05 -12.47
CA VAL A 166 -2.13 -28.68 -12.00
C VAL A 166 -0.87 -28.12 -12.67
N ASN A 167 -1.05 -27.31 -13.70
CA ASN A 167 0.05 -26.62 -14.33
C ASN A 167 0.41 -25.40 -13.49
N THR A 168 1.55 -25.47 -12.83
CA THR A 168 2.13 -24.29 -12.14
C THR A 168 2.79 -23.41 -13.19
N GLU A 169 2.37 -22.15 -13.24
CA GLU A 169 2.98 -21.15 -14.11
C GLU A 169 4.09 -20.42 -13.37
N ASN A 170 5.24 -20.31 -14.02
CA ASN A 170 6.40 -19.59 -13.51
C ASN A 170 6.84 -18.54 -14.51
N GLU A 171 6.85 -17.29 -14.11
CA GLU A 171 7.28 -16.18 -14.95
C GLU A 171 8.33 -15.31 -14.26
N ASN A 172 9.26 -14.78 -15.05
CA ASN A 172 10.13 -13.72 -14.60
C ASN A 172 9.46 -12.36 -14.88
N MET A 173 9.40 -11.52 -13.87
CA MET A 173 8.77 -10.20 -13.96
C MET A 173 9.79 -9.11 -13.68
N THR A 174 9.71 -8.04 -14.48
CA THR A 174 10.47 -6.81 -14.25
C THR A 174 9.60 -5.62 -14.59
N TRP A 175 9.50 -4.65 -13.69
CA TRP A 175 8.74 -3.43 -13.92
C TRP A 175 9.29 -2.24 -13.15
N GLY A 176 8.94 -1.06 -13.62
CA GLY A 176 9.16 0.21 -12.93
C GLY A 176 7.84 0.80 -12.45
N GLN A 177 7.88 1.54 -11.36
CA GLN A 177 6.74 2.26 -10.81
C GLN A 177 7.17 3.63 -10.31
N VAL A 178 6.36 4.63 -10.57
CA VAL A 178 6.53 5.99 -10.04
C VAL A 178 5.24 6.41 -9.36
N GLU A 179 5.38 6.89 -8.15
CA GLU A 179 4.28 7.42 -7.35
C GLU A 179 4.59 8.87 -6.94
N VAL A 180 3.61 9.74 -7.12
CA VAL A 180 3.67 11.16 -6.73
C VAL A 180 2.49 11.48 -5.84
N ASN A 181 2.76 11.94 -4.61
CA ASN A 181 1.74 12.38 -3.68
C ASN A 181 2.00 13.85 -3.34
N LEU A 182 1.00 14.70 -3.54
CA LEU A 182 1.05 16.12 -3.27
C LEU A 182 -0.11 16.52 -2.36
N ASP A 183 0.22 17.06 -1.20
CA ASP A 183 -0.75 17.65 -0.28
C ASP A 183 -0.43 19.12 -0.08
N LYS A 184 -1.44 19.98 -0.10
CA LYS A 184 -1.26 21.40 0.18
C LYS A 184 -2.46 21.96 0.91
N TYR A 185 -2.19 22.77 1.94
CA TYR A 185 -3.21 23.39 2.80
C TYR A 185 -3.07 24.90 2.75
N PHE A 186 -4.17 25.57 2.39
CA PHE A 186 -4.29 27.01 2.24
C PHE A 186 -5.18 27.55 3.35
N PRO A 187 -4.65 28.25 4.35
CA PRO A 187 -5.47 28.99 5.30
C PRO A 187 -6.20 30.12 4.57
N LEU A 188 -7.52 30.06 4.55
CA LEU A 188 -8.39 31.08 3.95
C LEU A 188 -9.09 31.85 5.07
N GLY A 189 -8.30 32.59 5.87
CA GLY A 189 -8.75 33.30 7.08
C GLY A 189 -8.56 32.50 8.36
N ASN A 190 -9.20 32.93 9.45
CA ASN A 190 -8.93 32.38 10.78
C ASN A 190 -9.62 31.04 11.04
N LYS A 191 -10.75 30.79 10.39
CA LYS A 191 -11.59 29.58 10.65
C LYS A 191 -11.66 28.60 9.53
N PHE A 192 -11.31 28.97 8.31
CA PHE A 192 -11.44 28.13 7.14
C PHE A 192 -10.07 27.80 6.53
N VAL A 193 -9.86 26.53 6.20
CA VAL A 193 -8.67 26.03 5.49
C VAL A 193 -9.13 25.17 4.34
N LEU A 194 -8.56 25.36 3.17
CA LEU A 194 -8.75 24.48 2.02
C LEU A 194 -7.51 23.61 1.83
N GLY A 195 -7.68 22.32 2.02
CA GLY A 195 -6.68 21.31 1.64
C GLY A 195 -6.93 20.82 0.22
N THR A 196 -5.85 20.50 -0.48
CA THR A 196 -5.86 19.82 -1.78
C THR A 196 -4.94 18.62 -1.73
N LYS A 197 -5.32 17.54 -2.41
CA LYS A 197 -4.56 16.30 -2.52
C LYS A 197 -4.50 15.86 -3.97
N ILE A 198 -3.33 15.42 -4.42
CA ILE A 198 -3.13 14.81 -5.74
C ILE A 198 -2.25 13.57 -5.53
N ASP A 199 -2.74 12.42 -5.99
CA ASP A 199 -2.00 11.15 -5.98
C ASP A 199 -1.93 10.62 -7.42
N VAL A 200 -0.73 10.36 -7.89
CA VAL A 200 -0.47 9.81 -9.22
C VAL A 200 0.36 8.55 -9.06
N LEU A 201 -0.07 7.49 -9.68
CA LEU A 201 0.68 6.24 -9.78
C LEU A 201 0.80 5.84 -11.25
N GLY A 202 2.01 5.57 -11.70
CA GLY A 202 2.30 4.99 -13.01
C GLY A 202 3.18 3.76 -12.85
N SER A 203 2.82 2.65 -13.50
CA SER A 203 3.57 1.40 -13.46
C SER A 203 3.63 0.72 -14.82
N THR A 204 4.77 0.12 -15.13
CA THR A 204 4.96 -0.74 -16.31
C THR A 204 4.73 -2.21 -16.01
N LYS A 205 4.17 -2.53 -14.83
CA LYS A 205 3.85 -3.91 -14.44
C LYS A 205 2.86 -4.51 -15.42
N LYS A 206 3.24 -5.59 -16.07
CA LYS A 206 2.34 -6.35 -16.95
C LYS A 206 1.29 -7.07 -16.13
N LEU A 207 0.11 -7.22 -16.72
CA LEU A 207 -0.94 -8.05 -16.15
C LEU A 207 -0.58 -9.53 -16.36
N VAL A 208 -0.87 -10.35 -15.35
CA VAL A 208 -0.86 -11.80 -15.46
C VAL A 208 -2.24 -12.29 -15.92
N ASP A 209 -2.34 -13.50 -16.43
CA ASP A 209 -3.59 -14.02 -17.01
C ASP A 209 -4.73 -14.19 -16.01
N ASN A 210 -4.43 -14.15 -14.71
CA ASN A 210 -5.45 -14.23 -13.66
C ASN A 210 -5.92 -12.86 -13.20
N TYR A 211 -7.21 -12.58 -13.38
CA TYR A 211 -7.82 -11.29 -13.00
C TYR A 211 -7.70 -11.00 -11.50
N THR A 212 -8.05 -11.97 -10.66
CA THR A 212 -8.03 -11.79 -9.20
C THR A 212 -6.61 -11.56 -8.68
N ALA A 213 -5.61 -12.29 -9.21
CA ALA A 213 -4.20 -12.06 -8.87
C ALA A 213 -3.75 -10.64 -9.21
N ASN A 214 -4.18 -10.10 -10.36
CA ASN A 214 -3.86 -8.72 -10.73
C ASN A 214 -4.45 -7.71 -9.75
N ILE A 215 -5.72 -7.86 -9.39
CA ILE A 215 -6.41 -6.94 -8.46
C ILE A 215 -5.83 -7.01 -7.05
N VAL A 216 -5.55 -8.21 -6.56
CA VAL A 216 -4.98 -8.41 -5.22
C VAL A 216 -3.63 -7.71 -5.08
N GLN A 217 -2.79 -7.78 -6.10
CA GLN A 217 -1.44 -7.20 -6.12
C GLN A 217 -1.38 -5.75 -6.64
N ALA A 218 -2.48 -5.22 -7.16
CA ALA A 218 -2.51 -3.84 -7.61
C ALA A 218 -2.46 -2.87 -6.42
N PRO A 219 -1.67 -1.79 -6.51
CA PRO A 219 -1.69 -0.73 -5.52
C PRO A 219 -3.08 -0.15 -5.33
N ALA A 220 -3.43 0.14 -4.07
CA ALA A 220 -4.71 0.71 -3.72
C ALA A 220 -4.61 2.23 -3.54
N PHE A 221 -5.53 2.97 -4.15
CA PHE A 221 -5.76 4.35 -3.76
C PHE A 221 -6.50 4.39 -2.41
N ASN A 222 -5.97 5.15 -1.48
CA ASN A 222 -6.54 5.28 -0.14
C ASN A 222 -6.99 6.74 0.07
N PRO A 223 -8.27 7.07 -0.17
CA PRO A 223 -8.79 8.43 0.02
C PRO A 223 -8.63 8.89 1.46
N THR A 224 -8.87 8.01 2.43
CA THR A 224 -8.71 8.30 3.86
C THR A 224 -7.85 7.24 4.54
N PRO A 225 -7.26 7.52 5.72
CA PRO A 225 -6.49 6.51 6.47
C PRO A 225 -7.29 5.26 6.83
N ALA A 226 -8.61 5.39 7.03
CA ALA A 226 -9.48 4.29 7.39
C ALA A 226 -9.68 3.28 6.24
N THR A 227 -9.60 3.73 4.99
CA THR A 227 -9.80 2.86 3.81
C THR A 227 -8.69 1.84 3.60
N LYS A 228 -7.53 2.01 4.25
CA LYS A 228 -6.42 1.04 4.20
C LYS A 228 -6.80 -0.36 4.72
N ASN A 229 -7.81 -0.43 5.58
CA ASN A 229 -8.23 -1.69 6.20
C ASN A 229 -9.26 -2.46 5.37
N TYR A 230 -9.74 -1.88 4.28
CA TYR A 230 -10.74 -2.50 3.41
C TYR A 230 -10.12 -2.91 2.08
N PHE A 231 -10.50 -4.11 1.62
CA PHE A 231 -10.19 -4.52 0.27
C PHE A 231 -11.32 -4.02 -0.66
N ASN A 232 -11.01 -2.99 -1.44
CA ASN A 232 -11.93 -2.50 -2.47
C ASN A 232 -11.26 -2.61 -3.84
N PRO A 233 -11.73 -3.51 -4.71
CA PRO A 233 -11.16 -3.70 -6.05
C PRO A 233 -11.29 -2.43 -6.92
N ASP A 234 -12.34 -1.63 -6.73
CA ASP A 234 -12.57 -0.41 -7.50
C ASP A 234 -11.55 0.71 -7.23
N PHE A 235 -10.80 0.59 -6.13
CA PHE A 235 -9.72 1.54 -5.79
C PHE A 235 -8.33 1.01 -6.12
N ARG A 236 -8.23 -0.11 -6.85
CA ARG A 236 -6.95 -0.76 -7.16
C ARG A 236 -6.62 -0.69 -8.63
N SER A 237 -5.41 -0.24 -8.95
CA SER A 237 -4.89 -0.22 -10.32
C SER A 237 -3.37 -0.13 -10.31
N ASN A 238 -2.74 -0.64 -11.36
CA ASN A 238 -1.30 -0.44 -11.60
C ASN A 238 -0.97 1.00 -12.01
N SER A 239 -1.97 1.77 -12.44
CA SER A 239 -1.80 3.20 -12.77
C SER A 239 -3.08 3.96 -12.48
N PHE A 240 -2.99 5.08 -11.78
CA PHE A 240 -4.14 5.94 -11.49
C PHE A 240 -3.74 7.39 -11.30
N LEU A 241 -4.71 8.26 -11.45
CA LEU A 241 -4.68 9.66 -11.07
C LEU A 241 -5.84 9.93 -10.12
N ALA A 242 -5.56 10.45 -8.94
CA ALA A 242 -6.58 10.88 -8.00
C ALA A 242 -6.35 12.34 -7.61
N ALA A 243 -7.44 13.08 -7.47
CA ALA A 243 -7.44 14.45 -6.97
C ALA A 243 -8.53 14.62 -5.93
N GLY A 244 -8.23 15.37 -4.89
CA GLY A 244 -9.15 15.61 -3.78
C GLY A 244 -9.11 17.02 -3.23
N ILE A 245 -10.22 17.41 -2.62
CA ILE A 245 -10.35 18.66 -1.87
C ILE A 245 -10.75 18.32 -0.43
N ILE A 246 -10.19 19.08 0.50
CA ILE A 246 -10.33 18.84 1.93
C ILE A 246 -10.68 20.16 2.61
N PRO A 247 -11.96 20.58 2.59
CA PRO A 247 -12.40 21.73 3.35
C PRO A 247 -12.36 21.43 4.85
N LEU A 248 -11.75 22.36 5.63
CA LEU A 248 -11.65 22.29 7.07
C LEU A 248 -12.23 23.56 7.69
N PHE A 249 -13.06 23.37 8.71
CA PHE A 249 -13.59 24.43 9.55
C PHE A 249 -13.04 24.28 10.97
N LYS A 250 -12.32 25.30 11.45
CA LYS A 250 -11.90 25.40 12.85
C LYS A 250 -13.07 25.94 13.67
N ILE A 251 -13.61 25.14 14.56
CA ILE A 251 -14.68 25.55 15.47
C ILE A 251 -14.06 26.28 16.65
N ILE A 252 -13.05 25.68 17.27
CA ILE A 252 -12.17 26.22 18.29
C ILE A 252 -10.74 25.70 18.02
N ASP A 253 -9.73 26.17 18.76
CA ASP A 253 -8.33 25.82 18.51
C ASP A 253 -8.03 24.32 18.46
N ASN A 254 -8.73 23.54 19.26
CA ASN A 254 -8.52 22.08 19.35
C ASN A 254 -9.65 21.24 18.70
N LEU A 255 -10.64 21.89 18.07
CA LEU A 255 -11.76 21.21 17.43
C LEU A 255 -11.96 21.73 16.02
N GLN A 256 -11.86 20.84 15.06
CA GLN A 256 -12.09 21.14 13.65
C GLN A 256 -13.05 20.13 13.02
N PHE A 257 -13.87 20.62 12.11
CA PHE A 257 -14.68 19.81 11.21
C PHE A 257 -13.94 19.67 9.88
N ARG A 258 -13.77 18.43 9.42
CA ARG A 258 -13.05 18.10 8.18
C ARG A 258 -13.92 17.22 7.31
N THR A 259 -14.05 17.58 6.04
CA THR A 259 -14.65 16.73 5.01
C THR A 259 -13.62 16.46 3.92
N GLU A 260 -13.73 15.33 3.24
CA GLU A 260 -12.84 14.94 2.16
C GLU A 260 -13.66 14.49 0.97
N GLY A 261 -13.41 15.06 -0.21
CA GLY A 261 -13.98 14.65 -1.47
C GLY A 261 -12.85 14.32 -2.45
N CYS A 262 -12.87 13.12 -3.03
CA CYS A 262 -11.85 12.67 -3.98
C CYS A 262 -12.49 12.15 -5.26
N GLN A 263 -11.82 12.38 -6.39
CA GLN A 263 -12.11 11.79 -7.67
C GLN A 263 -10.94 10.92 -8.12
N LEU A 264 -11.22 9.71 -8.56
CA LEU A 264 -10.24 8.72 -8.97
C LEU A 264 -10.44 8.36 -10.45
N TYR A 265 -9.36 8.43 -11.21
CA TYR A 265 -9.27 7.91 -12.57
C TYR A 265 -8.30 6.74 -12.59
N LEU A 266 -8.81 5.56 -12.91
CA LEU A 266 -7.99 4.36 -13.10
C LEU A 266 -7.54 4.27 -14.54
N SER A 267 -6.24 4.05 -14.77
CA SER A 267 -5.69 3.76 -16.08
C SER A 267 -5.27 2.29 -16.10
N GLY A 268 -5.81 1.54 -17.03
CA GLY A 268 -5.55 0.11 -17.22
C GLY A 268 -6.85 -0.63 -17.50
N LYS A 269 -6.92 -1.31 -18.60
CA LYS A 269 -8.07 -2.17 -18.93
C LYS A 269 -7.91 -3.48 -18.14
N TYR A 270 -8.44 -3.52 -16.92
CA TYR A 270 -8.85 -4.80 -16.38
C TYR A 270 -10.01 -5.27 -17.24
N VAL A 271 -9.78 -6.29 -18.05
CA VAL A 271 -10.88 -6.93 -18.79
C VAL A 271 -11.80 -7.53 -17.73
N LYS A 272 -12.91 -6.85 -17.48
CA LYS A 272 -13.96 -7.39 -16.63
C LYS A 272 -14.38 -8.71 -17.27
N ALA A 273 -14.20 -9.82 -16.58
CA ALA A 273 -14.70 -11.10 -17.06
C ALA A 273 -16.17 -10.91 -17.46
N PRO A 274 -16.62 -11.44 -18.60
CA PRO A 274 -18.01 -11.30 -19.00
C PRO A 274 -18.89 -11.80 -17.86
N THR A 275 -19.77 -10.93 -17.40
CA THR A 275 -20.77 -11.31 -16.39
C THR A 275 -21.63 -12.39 -17.01
N ILE A 276 -21.41 -13.64 -16.64
CA ILE A 276 -22.29 -14.73 -17.03
C ILE A 276 -23.59 -14.46 -16.28
N LYS A 277 -24.57 -13.90 -17.00
CA LYS A 277 -25.95 -13.85 -16.50
C LYS A 277 -26.49 -15.27 -16.59
N TYR A 278 -26.77 -15.85 -15.46
CA TYR A 278 -27.61 -17.03 -15.33
C TYR A 278 -29.07 -16.61 -15.36
#